data_05791cc329d305e0f7992de9e77d030b
#
_entry.id   05791cc329d305e0f7992de9e77d030b
#
_cell.length_a   1.000
_cell.length_b   1.000
_cell.length_c   1.000
_cell.angle_alpha   90.00
_cell.angle_beta   90.00
_cell.angle_gamma   90.00
#
_symmetry.space_group_name_H-M   'P 1'
#
loop_
_entity.id
_entity.type
_entity.pdbx_description
1 polymer ?
#
loop_
_entity_poly.entity_id
_entity_poly.type
_entity_poly.pdbx_seq_one_letter_code
_entity_poly.pdbx_strand_id
1 'polypeptide(L)'
;KDFFEMIKKPEICKELTLQPLNAFDLDAAITFTDILTIPDALGLKVNFVKGKGPIFEKSLSSMGKLDLNTGEFHDKIQYVYSATSLIKENVNVPLIGFAGSPWTLFVYMFYGQSPKDFKSIQSYISENSRDAETYLQILTDCCIEYAKKQVQHGADCIQIFDSWAGILENNYVDFSLKYINQIYD
;
A
#
# COMPACT_ATOMS: atom_id res chain seq x y z
N LYS A 1 10.41 18.61 -5.21
CA LYS A 1 10.55 17.68 -4.06
C LYS A 1 10.13 16.31 -4.52
N ASP A 2 10.80 15.25 -4.05
CA ASP A 2 10.44 13.88 -4.31
C ASP A 2 9.09 13.57 -3.62
N PHE A 3 8.23 12.79 -4.29
CA PHE A 3 6.91 12.42 -3.77
C PHE A 3 7.01 11.67 -2.42
N PHE A 4 7.94 10.72 -2.32
CA PHE A 4 8.17 9.99 -1.07
C PHE A 4 8.69 10.88 0.07
N GLU A 5 9.47 11.91 -0.24
CA GLU A 5 9.86 12.90 0.78
C GLU A 5 8.67 13.75 1.25
N MET A 6 7.67 13.96 0.40
CA MET A 6 6.47 14.73 0.78
C MET A 6 5.57 13.91 1.70
N ILE A 7 5.27 12.64 1.36
CA ILE A 7 4.40 11.80 2.19
C ILE A 7 4.99 11.46 3.55
N LYS A 8 6.32 11.55 3.73
CA LYS A 8 7.00 11.38 5.02
C LYS A 8 6.89 12.61 5.94
N LYS A 9 6.20 13.67 5.51
CA LYS A 9 6.00 14.91 6.29
C LYS A 9 4.51 15.11 6.61
N PRO A 10 4.07 14.83 7.85
CA PRO A 10 2.66 14.92 8.24
C PRO A 10 2.00 16.25 7.91
N GLU A 11 2.71 17.39 8.07
CA GLU A 11 2.19 18.71 7.75
C GLU A 11 1.90 18.91 6.25
N ILE A 12 2.76 18.34 5.38
CA ILE A 12 2.54 18.37 3.93
C ILE A 12 1.35 17.48 3.56
N CYS A 13 1.26 16.29 4.15
CA CYS A 13 0.13 15.39 3.94
C CYS A 13 -1.19 16.07 4.32
N LYS A 14 -1.23 16.74 5.48
CA LYS A 14 -2.38 17.53 5.90
C LYS A 14 -2.73 18.60 4.87
N GLU A 15 -1.77 19.44 4.49
CA GLU A 15 -2.00 20.51 3.52
C GLU A 15 -2.59 19.98 2.22
N LEU A 16 -1.98 18.92 1.65
CA LEU A 16 -2.43 18.33 0.40
C LEU A 16 -3.80 17.64 0.50
N THR A 17 -4.14 17.07 1.66
CA THR A 17 -5.48 16.52 1.92
C THR A 17 -6.54 17.62 2.03
N LEU A 18 -6.20 18.78 2.62
CA LEU A 18 -7.15 19.88 2.80
C LEU A 18 -7.39 20.69 1.52
N GLN A 19 -6.44 20.73 0.58
CA GLN A 19 -6.58 21.52 -0.64
C GLN A 19 -7.85 21.21 -1.44
N PRO A 20 -8.20 19.95 -1.77
CA PRO A 20 -9.44 19.65 -2.48
C PRO A 20 -10.69 19.95 -1.66
N LEU A 21 -10.68 19.77 -0.33
CA LEU A 21 -11.81 20.13 0.54
C LEU A 21 -12.07 21.63 0.57
N ASN A 22 -11.02 22.45 0.49
CA ASN A 22 -11.13 23.90 0.42
C ASN A 22 -11.62 24.40 -0.94
N ALA A 23 -11.41 23.60 -1.99
CA ALA A 23 -11.77 23.97 -3.38
C ALA A 23 -13.15 23.45 -3.80
N PHE A 24 -13.62 22.36 -3.19
CA PHE A 24 -14.84 21.65 -3.57
C PHE A 24 -15.64 21.25 -2.34
N ASP A 25 -16.95 21.15 -2.47
CA ASP A 25 -17.85 20.61 -1.46
C ASP A 25 -17.82 19.06 -1.56
N LEU A 26 -16.96 18.45 -0.76
CA LEU A 26 -16.73 16.99 -0.77
C LEU A 26 -17.30 16.36 0.50
N ASP A 27 -17.90 15.18 0.35
CA ASP A 27 -18.51 14.42 1.43
C ASP A 27 -17.50 13.70 2.34
N ALA A 28 -16.25 13.52 1.89
CA ALA A 28 -15.18 12.87 2.65
C ALA A 28 -13.80 13.37 2.21
N ALA A 29 -12.83 13.21 3.09
CA ALA A 29 -11.41 13.38 2.81
C ALA A 29 -10.73 12.02 2.67
N ILE A 30 -9.67 11.94 1.86
CA ILE A 30 -8.79 10.78 1.82
C ILE A 30 -7.38 11.19 2.24
N THR A 31 -6.74 10.41 3.11
CA THR A 31 -5.37 10.69 3.59
C THR A 31 -4.39 10.75 2.41
N PHE A 32 -3.59 11.82 2.32
CA PHE A 32 -2.54 11.90 1.31
C PHE A 32 -1.35 11.02 1.71
N THR A 33 -1.25 9.84 1.10
CA THR A 33 -0.18 8.86 1.30
C THR A 33 -0.03 7.99 0.04
N ASP A 34 0.63 6.84 0.12
CA ASP A 34 0.80 5.90 -0.99
C ASP A 34 0.63 4.44 -0.53
N ILE A 35 0.08 3.57 -1.38
CA ILE A 35 -0.07 2.14 -1.08
C ILE A 35 1.28 1.43 -0.93
N LEU A 36 2.35 1.96 -1.55
CA LEU A 36 3.69 1.37 -1.52
C LEU A 36 4.49 1.73 -0.25
N THR A 37 3.89 2.47 0.70
CA THR A 37 4.46 2.69 2.03
C THR A 37 4.73 1.36 2.75
N ILE A 38 3.87 0.35 2.56
CA ILE A 38 4.06 -0.99 3.15
C ILE A 38 5.32 -1.68 2.59
N PRO A 39 5.50 -1.86 1.27
CA PRO A 39 6.74 -2.40 0.72
C PRO A 39 8.01 -1.61 1.09
N ASP A 40 7.92 -0.26 1.11
CA ASP A 40 9.05 0.60 1.52
C ASP A 40 9.46 0.32 2.98
N ALA A 41 8.48 0.22 3.88
CA ALA A 41 8.71 -0.11 5.29
C ALA A 41 9.28 -1.52 5.49
N LEU A 42 8.91 -2.46 4.64
CA LEU A 42 9.45 -3.82 4.61
C LEU A 42 10.88 -3.91 4.04
N GLY A 43 11.47 -2.79 3.64
CA GLY A 43 12.89 -2.70 3.27
C GLY A 43 13.16 -2.76 1.76
N LEU A 44 12.14 -2.65 0.90
CA LEU A 44 12.31 -2.71 -0.54
C LEU A 44 12.77 -1.40 -1.18
N LYS A 45 12.72 -0.30 -0.41
CA LYS A 45 13.11 1.06 -0.82
C LYS A 45 12.50 1.47 -2.16
N VAL A 46 11.40 2.17 -2.08
CA VAL A 46 10.65 2.66 -3.23
C VAL A 46 11.07 4.08 -3.58
N ASN A 47 11.37 4.33 -4.85
CA ASN A 47 11.69 5.64 -5.40
C ASN A 47 10.69 6.01 -6.48
N PHE A 48 10.28 7.28 -6.56
CA PHE A 48 9.45 7.77 -7.66
C PHE A 48 10.30 8.45 -8.73
N VAL A 49 10.28 7.91 -9.94
CA VAL A 49 11.02 8.47 -11.07
C VAL A 49 10.05 9.17 -12.01
N LYS A 50 10.28 10.45 -12.29
CA LYS A 50 9.44 11.25 -13.18
C LYS A 50 9.25 10.56 -14.52
N GLY A 51 8.00 10.33 -14.91
CA GLY A 51 7.61 9.68 -16.16
C GLY A 51 7.72 8.14 -16.18
N LYS A 52 8.19 7.52 -15.08
CA LYS A 52 8.26 6.05 -14.97
C LYS A 52 7.40 5.50 -13.82
N GLY A 53 7.05 6.36 -12.84
CA GLY A 53 6.33 5.94 -11.65
C GLY A 53 7.24 5.31 -10.58
N PRO A 54 6.69 4.42 -9.75
CA PRO A 54 7.45 3.77 -8.67
C PRO A 54 8.49 2.80 -9.23
N ILE A 55 9.69 2.84 -8.64
CA ILE A 55 10.79 1.89 -8.91
C ILE A 55 11.36 1.42 -7.59
N PHE A 56 11.46 0.12 -7.40
CA PHE A 56 12.03 -0.53 -6.24
C PHE A 56 13.52 -0.81 -6.45
N GLU A 57 14.34 -0.63 -5.43
CA GLU A 57 15.75 -1.03 -5.49
C GLU A 57 15.92 -2.56 -5.58
N LYS A 58 14.95 -3.31 -5.04
CA LYS A 58 14.93 -4.78 -5.04
C LYS A 58 13.58 -5.26 -5.57
N SER A 59 13.58 -6.34 -6.35
CA SER A 59 12.35 -6.99 -6.81
C SER A 59 12.48 -8.51 -6.74
N LEU A 60 11.36 -9.19 -6.54
CA LEU A 60 11.32 -10.64 -6.47
C LEU A 60 11.76 -11.28 -7.80
N SER A 61 11.33 -10.72 -8.94
CA SER A 61 11.69 -11.22 -10.27
C SER A 61 13.20 -11.16 -10.55
N SER A 62 13.94 -10.22 -9.92
CA SER A 62 15.39 -10.10 -10.11
C SER A 62 16.21 -10.88 -9.09
N MET A 63 15.69 -11.13 -7.89
CA MET A 63 16.41 -11.74 -6.78
C MET A 63 15.94 -13.16 -6.44
N GLY A 64 14.78 -13.58 -6.97
CA GLY A 64 14.16 -14.87 -6.69
C GLY A 64 13.54 -14.97 -5.29
N LYS A 65 14.14 -14.34 -4.29
CA LYS A 65 13.61 -14.28 -2.92
C LYS A 65 13.93 -12.94 -2.28
N LEU A 66 12.99 -12.43 -1.51
CA LEU A 66 13.13 -11.18 -0.74
C LEU A 66 13.10 -11.50 0.76
N ASP A 67 14.01 -10.89 1.50
CA ASP A 67 13.99 -10.88 2.96
C ASP A 67 13.25 -9.60 3.41
N LEU A 68 12.07 -9.78 3.98
CA LEU A 68 11.19 -8.69 4.38
C LEU A 68 11.35 -8.41 5.87
N ASN A 69 11.71 -7.17 6.20
CA ASN A 69 11.88 -6.75 7.58
C ASN A 69 10.55 -6.32 8.19
N THR A 70 9.86 -7.23 8.88
CA THR A 70 8.62 -6.96 9.61
C THR A 70 8.85 -6.38 11.01
N GLY A 71 10.05 -6.55 11.59
CA GLY A 71 10.34 -6.17 12.99
C GLY A 71 10.33 -4.65 13.24
N GLU A 72 10.65 -3.84 12.23
CA GLU A 72 10.68 -2.36 12.33
C GLU A 72 9.54 -1.71 11.52
N PHE A 73 8.56 -2.48 11.11
CA PHE A 73 7.51 -2.03 10.19
C PHE A 73 6.79 -0.78 10.69
N HIS A 74 6.29 -0.79 11.92
CA HIS A 74 5.53 0.33 12.47
C HIS A 74 6.36 1.60 12.66
N ASP A 75 7.61 1.47 13.08
CA ASP A 75 8.50 2.61 13.27
C ASP A 75 8.77 3.33 11.95
N LYS A 76 8.98 2.55 10.88
CA LYS A 76 9.23 3.09 9.55
C LYS A 76 8.02 3.77 8.91
N ILE A 77 6.80 3.42 9.33
CA ILE A 77 5.54 3.93 8.76
C ILE A 77 4.83 4.92 9.70
N GLN A 78 5.40 5.24 10.86
CA GLN A 78 4.83 6.12 11.88
C GLN A 78 4.39 7.49 11.34
N TYR A 79 5.05 7.99 10.30
CA TYR A 79 4.70 9.26 9.66
C TYR A 79 3.28 9.26 9.07
N VAL A 80 2.77 8.12 8.60
CA VAL A 80 1.40 7.99 8.09
C VAL A 80 0.41 8.14 9.25
N TYR A 81 0.68 7.49 10.37
CA TYR A 81 -0.18 7.56 11.56
C TYR A 81 -0.24 8.99 12.11
N SER A 82 0.91 9.66 12.19
CA SER A 82 0.98 11.06 12.59
C SER A 82 0.22 11.98 11.63
N ALA A 83 0.35 11.74 10.32
CA ALA A 83 -0.39 12.50 9.32
C ALA A 83 -1.90 12.27 9.44
N THR A 84 -2.35 11.03 9.65
CA THR A 84 -3.76 10.69 9.82
C THR A 84 -4.38 11.43 11.02
N SER A 85 -3.72 11.44 12.18
CA SER A 85 -4.18 12.20 13.36
C SER A 85 -4.25 13.69 13.07
N LEU A 86 -3.21 14.25 12.48
CA LEU A 86 -3.15 15.67 12.16
C LEU A 86 -4.23 16.09 11.15
N ILE A 87 -4.52 15.26 10.15
CA ILE A 87 -5.60 15.52 9.20
C ILE A 87 -6.95 15.46 9.92
N LYS A 88 -7.18 14.42 10.74
CA LYS A 88 -8.45 14.25 11.47
C LYS A 88 -8.80 15.43 12.35
N GLU A 89 -7.82 16.03 12.99
CA GLU A 89 -7.99 17.24 13.81
C GLU A 89 -8.41 18.49 12.99
N ASN A 90 -8.24 18.46 11.68
CA ASN A 90 -8.43 19.60 10.78
C ASN A 90 -9.53 19.40 9.71
N VAL A 91 -10.27 18.30 9.76
CA VAL A 91 -11.41 18.03 8.84
C VAL A 91 -12.72 17.87 9.61
N ASN A 92 -13.81 18.33 9.00
CA ASN A 92 -15.17 18.17 9.53
C ASN A 92 -15.98 17.09 8.79
N VAL A 93 -15.38 16.44 7.82
CA VAL A 93 -15.96 15.34 7.03
C VAL A 93 -15.29 14.01 7.41
N PRO A 94 -15.89 12.86 7.09
CA PRO A 94 -15.24 11.56 7.30
C PRO A 94 -13.86 11.48 6.63
N LEU A 95 -12.90 10.86 7.32
CA LEU A 95 -11.56 10.64 6.81
C LEU A 95 -11.38 9.19 6.38
N ILE A 96 -11.06 9.00 5.11
CA ILE A 96 -10.77 7.71 4.51
C ILE A 96 -9.25 7.46 4.60
N GLY A 97 -8.86 6.44 5.37
CA GLY A 97 -7.54 5.82 5.27
C GLY A 97 -7.54 4.75 4.17
N PHE A 98 -6.37 4.28 3.75
CA PHE A 98 -6.33 3.23 2.73
C PHE A 98 -5.07 2.36 2.80
N ALA A 99 -5.14 1.21 2.14
CA ALA A 99 -4.01 0.34 1.86
C ALA A 99 -4.12 -0.27 0.46
N GLY A 100 -3.02 -0.71 -0.11
CA GLY A 100 -3.06 -1.62 -1.25
C GLY A 100 -3.50 -3.01 -0.78
N SER A 101 -4.21 -3.76 -1.64
CA SER A 101 -4.47 -5.17 -1.37
C SER A 101 -3.15 -5.96 -1.32
N PRO A 102 -3.07 -7.07 -0.56
CA PRO A 102 -1.88 -7.91 -0.54
C PRO A 102 -1.43 -8.34 -1.94
N TRP A 103 -2.36 -8.68 -2.83
CA TRP A 103 -2.06 -9.00 -4.21
C TRP A 103 -1.45 -7.81 -4.98
N THR A 104 -2.07 -6.64 -4.90
CA THR A 104 -1.56 -5.45 -5.58
C THR A 104 -0.14 -5.10 -5.12
N LEU A 105 0.14 -5.17 -3.81
CA LEU A 105 1.47 -4.95 -3.26
C LEU A 105 2.46 -6.01 -3.74
N PHE A 106 2.05 -7.29 -3.76
CA PHE A 106 2.88 -8.38 -4.26
C PHE A 106 3.26 -8.20 -5.73
N VAL A 107 2.34 -7.75 -6.59
CA VAL A 107 2.61 -7.44 -8.00
C VAL A 107 3.70 -6.39 -8.13
N TYR A 108 3.62 -5.29 -7.38
CA TYR A 108 4.66 -4.27 -7.38
C TYR A 108 6.01 -4.80 -6.88
N MET A 109 6.01 -5.59 -5.81
CA MET A 109 7.22 -6.23 -5.28
C MET A 109 7.83 -7.21 -6.28
N PHE A 110 7.00 -7.95 -7.01
CA PHE A 110 7.44 -8.90 -8.02
C PHE A 110 8.19 -8.20 -9.16
N TYR A 111 7.59 -7.18 -9.75
CA TYR A 111 8.18 -6.48 -10.91
C TYR A 111 9.19 -5.39 -10.51
N GLY A 112 9.16 -4.89 -9.29
CA GLY A 112 9.95 -3.75 -8.85
C GLY A 112 9.58 -2.42 -9.51
N GLN A 113 8.46 -2.39 -10.23
CA GLN A 113 7.90 -1.23 -10.93
C GLN A 113 6.45 -1.52 -11.36
N SER A 114 5.78 -0.54 -11.96
CA SER A 114 4.50 -0.79 -12.63
C SER A 114 4.66 -1.86 -13.72
N PRO A 115 3.88 -2.94 -13.70
CA PRO A 115 4.01 -4.04 -14.66
C PRO A 115 3.66 -3.59 -16.09
N LYS A 116 4.34 -4.17 -17.07
CA LYS A 116 4.08 -3.95 -18.51
C LYS A 116 3.43 -5.16 -19.17
N ASP A 117 3.63 -6.34 -18.63
CA ASP A 117 2.99 -7.58 -18.99
C ASP A 117 2.71 -8.41 -17.73
N PHE A 118 1.90 -9.44 -17.83
CA PHE A 118 1.47 -10.21 -16.66
C PHE A 118 1.83 -11.70 -16.74
N LYS A 119 2.44 -12.15 -17.82
CA LYS A 119 2.75 -13.57 -18.02
C LYS A 119 3.75 -14.10 -17.00
N SER A 120 4.76 -13.26 -16.67
CA SER A 120 5.81 -13.66 -15.74
C SER A 120 5.26 -13.93 -14.33
N ILE A 121 4.36 -13.09 -13.82
CA ILE A 121 3.77 -13.30 -12.48
C ILE A 121 2.77 -14.44 -12.49
N GLN A 122 2.01 -14.63 -13.58
CA GLN A 122 1.09 -15.76 -13.73
C GLN A 122 1.86 -17.10 -13.73
N SER A 123 2.99 -17.18 -14.45
CA SER A 123 3.87 -18.35 -14.39
C SER A 123 4.45 -18.54 -12.99
N TYR A 124 4.90 -17.45 -12.36
CA TYR A 124 5.48 -17.52 -11.02
C TYR A 124 4.51 -18.08 -9.98
N ILE A 125 3.27 -17.61 -9.92
CA ILE A 125 2.28 -18.10 -8.95
C ILE A 125 1.88 -19.56 -9.23
N SER A 126 1.94 -20.01 -10.49
CA SER A 126 1.70 -21.40 -10.86
C SER A 126 2.83 -22.34 -10.43
N GLU A 127 4.09 -21.91 -10.60
CA GLU A 127 5.29 -22.71 -10.34
C GLU A 127 5.74 -22.63 -8.88
N ASN A 128 5.47 -21.50 -8.18
CA ASN A 128 5.96 -21.18 -6.85
C ASN A 128 4.80 -20.74 -5.93
N SER A 129 3.67 -21.44 -5.96
CA SER A 129 2.46 -21.04 -5.22
C SER A 129 2.70 -20.85 -3.72
N ARG A 130 3.49 -21.73 -3.09
CA ARG A 130 3.83 -21.63 -1.65
C ARG A 130 4.60 -20.35 -1.30
N ASP A 131 5.55 -19.96 -2.14
CA ASP A 131 6.31 -18.74 -1.89
C ASP A 131 5.42 -17.51 -2.09
N ALA A 132 4.58 -17.51 -3.13
CA ALA A 132 3.58 -16.46 -3.34
C ALA A 132 2.62 -16.34 -2.15
N GLU A 133 2.06 -17.46 -1.67
CA GLU A 133 1.18 -17.48 -0.49
C GLU A 133 1.87 -16.95 0.77
N THR A 134 3.15 -17.27 0.95
CA THR A 134 3.95 -16.75 2.09
C THR A 134 4.07 -15.23 2.02
N TYR A 135 4.40 -14.66 0.87
CA TYR A 135 4.46 -13.20 0.70
C TYR A 135 3.10 -12.55 0.89
N LEU A 136 2.04 -13.13 0.31
CA LEU A 136 0.67 -12.63 0.44
C LEU A 136 0.24 -12.62 1.92
N GLN A 137 0.56 -13.65 2.69
CA GLN A 137 0.23 -13.68 4.12
C GLN A 137 0.98 -12.60 4.90
N ILE A 138 2.30 -12.44 4.69
CA ILE A 138 3.07 -11.37 5.34
C ILE A 138 2.48 -10.00 5.02
N LEU A 139 2.13 -9.76 3.75
CA LEU A 139 1.52 -8.51 3.33
C LEU A 139 0.12 -8.31 3.95
N THR A 140 -0.66 -9.38 4.08
CA THR A 140 -1.97 -9.35 4.74
C THR A 140 -1.82 -8.92 6.20
N ASP A 141 -0.91 -9.54 6.94
CA ASP A 141 -0.65 -9.21 8.34
C ASP A 141 -0.22 -7.74 8.49
N CYS A 142 0.66 -7.27 7.61
CA CYS A 142 1.05 -5.86 7.57
C CYS A 142 -0.13 -4.92 7.23
N CYS A 143 -0.99 -5.30 6.28
CA CYS A 143 -2.17 -4.50 5.91
C CYS A 143 -3.17 -4.41 7.06
N ILE A 144 -3.41 -5.51 7.79
CA ILE A 144 -4.27 -5.55 8.97
C ILE A 144 -3.76 -4.56 10.03
N GLU A 145 -2.50 -4.68 10.41
CA GLU A 145 -1.90 -3.82 11.42
C GLU A 145 -1.86 -2.35 10.97
N TYR A 146 -1.56 -2.10 9.70
CA TYR A 146 -1.58 -0.77 9.11
C TYR A 146 -2.98 -0.14 9.12
N ALA A 147 -4.01 -0.91 8.75
CA ALA A 147 -5.41 -0.46 8.77
C ALA A 147 -5.87 -0.15 10.21
N LYS A 148 -5.63 -1.05 11.16
CA LYS A 148 -5.93 -0.84 12.59
C LYS A 148 -5.30 0.45 13.11
N LYS A 149 -4.03 0.69 12.78
CA LYS A 149 -3.33 1.92 13.21
C LYS A 149 -3.90 3.18 12.57
N GLN A 150 -4.28 3.16 11.31
CA GLN A 150 -4.96 4.31 10.69
C GLN A 150 -6.28 4.63 11.39
N VAL A 151 -7.10 3.62 11.73
CA VAL A 151 -8.35 3.79 12.47
C VAL A 151 -8.07 4.33 13.89
N GLN A 152 -7.08 3.78 14.61
CA GLN A 152 -6.68 4.28 15.94
C GLN A 152 -6.23 5.75 15.91
N HIS A 153 -5.72 6.22 14.77
CA HIS A 153 -5.26 7.60 14.56
C HIS A 153 -6.32 8.50 13.87
N GLY A 154 -7.57 8.04 13.74
CA GLY A 154 -8.70 8.86 13.37
C GLY A 154 -9.28 8.65 11.98
N ALA A 155 -8.83 7.66 11.21
CA ALA A 155 -9.53 7.27 10.00
C ALA A 155 -10.90 6.67 10.34
N ASP A 156 -11.96 7.14 9.68
CA ASP A 156 -13.33 6.67 9.91
C ASP A 156 -13.64 5.38 9.14
N CYS A 157 -12.93 5.14 8.04
CA CYS A 157 -12.99 3.90 7.26
C CYS A 157 -11.67 3.66 6.52
N ILE A 158 -11.49 2.43 6.03
CA ILE A 158 -10.32 2.03 5.26
C ILE A 158 -10.75 1.55 3.88
N GLN A 159 -10.14 2.11 2.84
CA GLN A 159 -10.29 1.66 1.46
C GLN A 159 -9.15 0.71 1.09
N ILE A 160 -9.48 -0.49 0.61
CA ILE A 160 -8.48 -1.41 0.04
C ILE A 160 -8.45 -1.26 -1.48
N PHE A 161 -7.29 -0.89 -2.03
CA PHE A 161 -7.07 -0.77 -3.46
C PHE A 161 -6.51 -2.05 -4.05
N ASP A 162 -7.31 -2.74 -4.86
CA ASP A 162 -6.91 -3.96 -5.56
C ASP A 162 -6.73 -3.71 -7.07
N SER A 163 -5.80 -2.82 -7.40
CA SER A 163 -5.59 -2.29 -8.76
C SER A 163 -5.16 -3.35 -9.77
N TRP A 164 -4.55 -4.44 -9.32
CA TRP A 164 -4.05 -5.52 -10.19
C TRP A 164 -4.87 -6.82 -10.10
N ALA A 165 -6.05 -6.79 -9.46
CA ALA A 165 -6.93 -7.96 -9.35
C ALA A 165 -7.32 -8.57 -10.70
N GLY A 166 -7.60 -7.72 -11.69
CA GLY A 166 -8.04 -8.15 -13.01
C GLY A 166 -7.08 -9.09 -13.77
N ILE A 167 -5.79 -9.11 -13.38
CA ILE A 167 -4.81 -10.00 -14.03
C ILE A 167 -4.84 -11.44 -13.51
N LEU A 168 -5.55 -11.68 -12.42
CA LEU A 168 -5.67 -13.02 -11.80
C LEU A 168 -6.69 -13.92 -12.51
N GLU A 169 -7.64 -13.34 -13.21
CA GLU A 169 -8.70 -14.10 -13.89
C GLU A 169 -9.37 -15.12 -12.95
N ASN A 170 -9.25 -16.41 -13.22
CA ASN A 170 -9.83 -17.50 -12.42
C ASN A 170 -9.15 -17.68 -11.06
N ASN A 171 -7.95 -17.12 -10.86
CA ASN A 171 -7.18 -17.23 -9.61
C ASN A 171 -7.50 -16.11 -8.61
N TYR A 172 -8.47 -15.23 -8.90
CA TYR A 172 -8.81 -14.07 -8.06
C TYR A 172 -9.17 -14.47 -6.62
N VAL A 173 -9.97 -15.52 -6.47
CA VAL A 173 -10.41 -15.98 -5.14
C VAL A 173 -9.21 -16.41 -4.29
N ASP A 174 -8.28 -17.15 -4.85
CA ASP A 174 -7.17 -17.78 -4.14
C ASP A 174 -6.02 -16.81 -3.83
N PHE A 175 -5.75 -15.86 -4.73
CA PHE A 175 -4.59 -14.96 -4.60
C PHE A 175 -4.92 -13.51 -4.24
N SER A 176 -6.19 -13.10 -4.28
CA SER A 176 -6.60 -11.77 -3.82
C SER A 176 -7.73 -11.81 -2.79
N LEU A 177 -8.92 -12.28 -3.15
CA LEU A 177 -10.12 -12.18 -2.30
C LEU A 177 -9.94 -12.85 -0.94
N LYS A 178 -9.32 -14.03 -0.88
CA LYS A 178 -8.98 -14.77 0.34
C LYS A 178 -8.21 -13.90 1.36
N TYR A 179 -7.31 -13.08 0.89
CA TYR A 179 -6.46 -12.22 1.72
C TYR A 179 -7.15 -10.90 2.10
N ILE A 180 -7.95 -10.34 1.18
CA ILE A 180 -8.77 -9.16 1.47
C ILE A 180 -9.80 -9.48 2.56
N ASN A 181 -10.42 -10.66 2.53
CA ASN A 181 -11.37 -11.08 3.56
C ASN A 181 -10.72 -11.14 4.96
N GLN A 182 -9.45 -11.57 5.08
CA GLN A 182 -8.74 -11.54 6.35
C GLN A 182 -8.50 -10.12 6.90
N ILE A 183 -8.43 -9.11 6.01
CA ILE A 183 -8.29 -7.70 6.43
C ILE A 183 -9.65 -7.17 6.91
N TYR A 184 -10.74 -7.65 6.34
CA TYR A 184 -12.10 -7.23 6.68
C TYR A 184 -12.58 -7.81 8.02
N ASP A 185 -12.23 -9.06 8.34
CA ASP A 185 -12.59 -9.77 9.59
C ASP A 185 -11.83 -9.21 10.81
#